data_c3320a381eac40b36257e93c18b64fae
#
_entry.id   c3320a381eac40b36257e93c18b64fae
#
_cell.length_a   1.000
_cell.length_b   1.000
_cell.length_c   1.000
_cell.angle_alpha   90.00
_cell.angle_beta   90.00
_cell.angle_gamma   90.00
#
_symmetry.space_group_name_H-M   'P 1'
#
loop_
_entity.id
_entity.type
_entity.pdbx_description
1 polymer ?
#
loop_
_entity_poly.entity_id
_entity_poly.type
_entity_poly.pdbx_seq_one_letter_code
_entity_poly.pdbx_strand_id
1 'polypeptide(L)'
;MLGALAASPATMPAAMPAEKHKRPQVERFLPTRRRIDREINKLKFAYKGEVMMGLTASYGTVSSDDTDLMLIFDNIDADATIATVKPFVGYFYRDNNCIGIRFGYSHMGGTLDNTYFDAGEGNDLSGQLPYVDLSSDEYSFGIFHRSYAGLDPKGRFGLFAEFELALSTGHSSFAYDPDHNEGGAPNRTYNDKTQVKLAFNPGAAVYIFPNVCATISFGLGGIQYTSITQKDADGNKIGSRKASNMRFRLNIAAINFGMTIHLWDKKKQ
;
A
#
# COMPACT_ATOMS: atom_id res chain seq x y z
N MET A 1 7.15 -86.43 69.35
CA MET A 1 6.68 -85.06 69.56
C MET A 1 7.17 -84.21 68.38
N LEU A 2 6.30 -83.97 67.47
CA LEU A 2 6.59 -83.17 66.27
C LEU A 2 6.26 -81.68 66.53
N GLY A 3 7.29 -80.86 66.41
CA GLY A 3 7.10 -79.40 66.39
C GLY A 3 6.89 -78.86 65.02
N ALA A 4 5.74 -78.28 64.77
CA ALA A 4 5.40 -77.65 63.50
C ALA A 4 6.03 -76.24 63.40
N LEU A 5 6.86 -76.02 62.41
CA LEU A 5 7.37 -74.69 62.03
C LEU A 5 6.32 -73.99 61.17
N ALA A 6 5.74 -72.91 61.65
CA ALA A 6 4.89 -72.02 60.90
C ALA A 6 5.75 -71.08 60.07
N ALA A 7 5.64 -71.17 58.74
CA ALA A 7 6.26 -70.16 57.82
C ALA A 7 5.40 -68.95 57.69
N SER A 8 5.98 -67.74 57.98
CA SER A 8 5.38 -66.43 57.72
C SER A 8 5.37 -66.10 56.24
N PRO A 9 4.28 -65.55 55.69
CA PRO A 9 4.28 -65.14 54.30
C PRO A 9 5.09 -63.81 54.14
N ALA A 10 6.02 -63.83 53.19
CA ALA A 10 6.79 -62.65 52.78
C ALA A 10 5.88 -61.62 52.08
N THR A 11 5.82 -60.48 52.67
CA THR A 11 5.12 -59.32 52.10
C THR A 11 5.94 -58.80 50.92
N MET A 12 5.36 -58.91 49.71
CA MET A 12 5.97 -58.23 48.51
C MET A 12 5.86 -56.73 48.66
N PRO A 13 6.93 -55.97 48.32
CA PRO A 13 6.85 -54.49 48.27
C PRO A 13 5.93 -54.08 47.14
N ALA A 14 5.02 -53.12 47.44
CA ALA A 14 4.11 -52.54 46.48
C ALA A 14 4.91 -51.88 45.32
N ALA A 15 4.53 -52.23 44.09
CA ALA A 15 5.10 -51.64 42.89
C ALA A 15 4.88 -50.12 42.88
N MET A 16 5.97 -49.35 42.84
CA MET A 16 5.95 -47.92 42.64
C MET A 16 5.20 -47.57 41.32
N PRO A 17 4.31 -46.60 41.31
CA PRO A 17 3.65 -46.18 40.09
C PRO A 17 4.71 -45.64 39.10
N ALA A 18 4.73 -46.21 37.91
CA ALA A 18 5.62 -45.81 36.83
C ALA A 18 5.42 -44.33 36.51
N GLU A 19 6.42 -43.55 36.81
CA GLU A 19 6.49 -42.11 36.45
C GLU A 19 6.41 -42.01 34.92
N LYS A 20 5.28 -41.51 34.42
CA LYS A 20 5.09 -41.26 32.99
C LYS A 20 6.09 -40.22 32.58
N HIS A 21 7.22 -40.61 32.05
CA HIS A 21 8.13 -39.75 31.37
C HIS A 21 7.37 -39.00 30.25
N LYS A 22 7.04 -37.76 30.51
CA LYS A 22 6.57 -36.82 29.47
C LYS A 22 7.69 -36.73 28.45
N ARG A 23 7.49 -37.34 27.29
CA ARG A 23 8.39 -37.15 26.15
C ARG A 23 8.59 -35.64 25.95
N PRO A 24 9.84 -35.14 25.83
CA PRO A 24 10.06 -33.74 25.52
C PRO A 24 9.32 -33.45 24.23
N GLN A 25 8.40 -32.49 24.31
CA GLN A 25 7.74 -32.01 23.11
C GLN A 25 8.84 -31.33 22.31
N VAL A 26 9.22 -31.98 21.21
CA VAL A 26 10.10 -31.36 20.22
C VAL A 26 9.40 -30.06 19.78
N GLU A 27 9.95 -28.94 20.20
CA GLU A 27 9.49 -27.62 19.74
C GLU A 27 9.63 -27.62 18.22
N ARG A 28 8.50 -27.80 17.53
CA ARG A 28 8.47 -27.68 16.09
C ARG A 28 8.90 -26.25 15.74
N PHE A 29 9.86 -26.14 14.88
CA PHE A 29 10.55 -24.91 14.44
C PHE A 29 9.61 -23.86 13.78
N LEU A 30 8.35 -24.14 13.66
CA LEU A 30 7.34 -23.18 13.22
C LEU A 30 6.79 -22.44 14.44
N PRO A 31 6.79 -21.09 14.44
CA PRO A 31 6.14 -20.33 15.48
C PRO A 31 4.69 -20.79 15.53
N THR A 32 4.35 -21.51 16.58
CA THR A 32 2.99 -21.98 16.76
C THR A 32 2.07 -20.78 16.79
N ARG A 33 0.94 -20.86 16.10
CA ARG A 33 -0.13 -19.84 16.07
C ARG A 33 -0.38 -19.19 17.44
N ARG A 34 -0.22 -19.96 18.52
CA ARG A 34 -0.33 -19.51 19.91
C ARG A 34 0.73 -18.48 20.34
N ARG A 35 1.92 -18.48 19.74
CA ARG A 35 3.00 -17.56 20.09
C ARG A 35 2.79 -16.20 19.47
N ILE A 36 2.39 -16.19 18.20
CA ILE A 36 2.04 -14.97 17.46
C ILE A 36 0.78 -14.33 18.05
N ASP A 37 -0.27 -15.12 18.32
CA ASP A 37 -1.52 -14.63 18.89
C ASP A 37 -1.35 -14.05 20.30
N ARG A 38 -0.39 -14.50 21.08
CA ARG A 38 -0.19 -13.99 22.44
C ARG A 38 0.45 -12.61 22.50
N GLU A 39 1.32 -12.27 21.56
CA GLU A 39 2.08 -11.01 21.60
C GLU A 39 1.43 -9.92 20.75
N ILE A 40 0.93 -10.27 19.57
CA ILE A 40 0.35 -9.30 18.64
C ILE A 40 -1.09 -8.92 19.00
N ASN A 41 -1.91 -9.88 19.48
CA ASN A 41 -3.31 -9.63 19.80
C ASN A 41 -3.59 -9.13 21.22
N LYS A 42 -2.57 -9.06 22.10
CA LYS A 42 -2.75 -8.52 23.46
C LYS A 42 -2.81 -7.00 23.50
N LEU A 43 -2.13 -6.35 22.57
CA LEU A 43 -2.03 -4.90 22.56
C LEU A 43 -3.09 -4.34 21.61
N LYS A 44 -4.02 -3.60 22.20
CA LYS A 44 -5.09 -2.95 21.44
C LYS A 44 -4.61 -1.58 21.00
N PHE A 45 -4.68 -1.33 19.73
CA PHE A 45 -4.45 -0.02 19.11
C PHE A 45 -5.77 0.75 18.96
N ALA A 46 -6.85 0.03 18.62
CA ALA A 46 -8.19 0.58 18.47
C ALA A 46 -9.24 -0.42 18.97
N TYR A 47 -10.38 0.08 19.39
CA TYR A 47 -11.43 -0.69 20.05
C TYR A 47 -12.63 -0.88 19.14
N LYS A 48 -13.33 -2.00 19.33
CA LYS A 48 -14.61 -2.26 18.67
C LYS A 48 -15.59 -1.13 18.95
N GLY A 49 -16.28 -0.66 17.89
CA GLY A 49 -17.28 0.40 17.98
C GLY A 49 -16.74 1.80 17.72
N GLU A 50 -15.43 1.96 17.57
CA GLU A 50 -14.84 3.23 17.13
C GLU A 50 -15.16 3.48 15.66
N VAL A 51 -15.31 4.77 15.33
CA VAL A 51 -15.36 5.27 13.96
C VAL A 51 -14.08 6.04 13.69
N MET A 52 -13.38 5.70 12.65
CA MET A 52 -12.24 6.49 12.20
C MET A 52 -12.62 7.30 10.96
N MET A 53 -12.16 8.53 10.93
CA MET A 53 -12.25 9.41 9.78
C MET A 53 -10.87 9.97 9.50
N GLY A 54 -10.48 10.02 8.25
CA GLY A 54 -9.13 10.47 7.94
C GLY A 54 -8.96 10.93 6.51
N LEU A 55 -7.78 11.48 6.32
CA LEU A 55 -7.30 11.95 5.04
C LEU A 55 -5.91 11.36 4.80
N THR A 56 -5.70 10.79 3.63
CA THR A 56 -4.38 10.42 3.15
C THR A 56 -4.04 11.35 1.98
N ALA A 57 -2.87 11.93 2.02
CA ALA A 57 -2.36 12.77 0.95
C ALA A 57 -0.96 12.31 0.55
N SER A 58 -0.65 12.43 -0.72
CA SER A 58 0.70 12.31 -1.25
C SER A 58 0.91 13.42 -2.27
N TYR A 59 2.10 13.98 -2.24
CA TYR A 59 2.53 15.02 -3.15
C TYR A 59 3.97 14.72 -3.56
N GLY A 60 4.25 14.76 -4.84
CA GLY A 60 5.58 14.59 -5.38
C GLY A 60 5.76 15.49 -6.57
N THR A 61 6.87 16.21 -6.60
CA THR A 61 7.33 16.95 -7.78
C THR A 61 8.70 16.43 -8.16
N VAL A 62 8.91 16.29 -9.44
CA VAL A 62 10.22 16.09 -10.03
C VAL A 62 10.36 17.21 -11.03
N SER A 63 11.26 18.13 -10.76
CA SER A 63 11.69 19.14 -11.73
C SER A 63 13.17 18.93 -12.00
N SER A 64 13.54 19.02 -13.23
CA SER A 64 14.92 18.94 -13.69
C SER A 64 15.15 20.11 -14.63
N ASP A 65 15.73 21.15 -14.08
CA ASP A 65 16.24 22.28 -14.84
C ASP A 65 17.74 22.02 -15.09
N ASP A 66 18.16 21.94 -16.32
CA ASP A 66 19.57 21.81 -16.73
C ASP A 66 20.33 20.67 -16.01
N THR A 67 19.75 19.53 -15.82
CA THR A 67 20.43 18.41 -15.16
C THR A 67 20.95 17.42 -16.20
N ASP A 68 22.26 17.23 -16.24
CA ASP A 68 22.91 16.14 -16.96
C ASP A 68 22.57 14.80 -16.32
N LEU A 69 21.40 14.27 -16.62
CA LEU A 69 20.94 12.99 -16.06
C LEU A 69 21.67 11.77 -16.60
N MET A 70 22.34 11.91 -17.75
CA MET A 70 23.26 10.93 -18.34
C MET A 70 24.22 11.67 -19.29
N LEU A 71 25.40 11.10 -19.51
CA LEU A 71 26.40 11.58 -20.49
C LEU A 71 25.89 11.73 -21.95
N ILE A 72 24.62 11.48 -22.19
CA ILE A 72 23.98 11.43 -23.50
C ILE A 72 22.88 12.48 -23.67
N PHE A 73 22.36 13.05 -22.55
CA PHE A 73 21.27 14.01 -22.59
C PHE A 73 21.71 15.33 -21.94
N ASP A 74 21.84 16.37 -22.74
CA ASP A 74 22.10 17.73 -22.31
C ASP A 74 20.78 18.52 -22.26
N ASN A 75 20.63 19.38 -21.24
CA ASN A 75 19.50 20.30 -21.07
C ASN A 75 18.12 19.61 -21.07
N ILE A 76 17.91 18.68 -20.13
CA ILE A 76 16.57 18.12 -19.91
C ILE A 76 15.74 19.06 -19.07
N ASP A 77 14.72 19.63 -19.68
CA ASP A 77 13.71 20.44 -19.03
C ASP A 77 12.46 19.57 -18.82
N ALA A 78 12.38 18.90 -17.67
CA ALA A 78 11.30 17.97 -17.36
C ALA A 78 10.65 18.35 -16.03
N ASP A 79 9.37 18.67 -16.06
CA ASP A 79 8.56 18.92 -14.90
C ASP A 79 7.50 17.82 -14.75
N ALA A 80 7.42 17.22 -13.58
CA ALA A 80 6.34 16.30 -13.26
C ALA A 80 5.79 16.57 -11.85
N THR A 81 4.49 16.68 -11.74
CA THR A 81 3.79 16.86 -10.49
C THR A 81 2.75 15.77 -10.30
N ILE A 82 2.74 15.16 -9.13
CA ILE A 82 1.71 14.19 -8.73
C ILE A 82 1.13 14.66 -7.39
N ALA A 83 -0.16 14.91 -7.37
CA ALA A 83 -0.90 15.24 -6.16
C ALA A 83 -2.05 14.27 -5.98
N THR A 84 -2.17 13.69 -4.79
CA THR A 84 -3.24 12.74 -4.48
C THR A 84 -3.84 13.06 -3.12
N VAL A 85 -5.17 13.08 -3.05
CA VAL A 85 -5.93 13.29 -1.81
C VAL A 85 -6.99 12.22 -1.69
N LYS A 86 -7.03 11.52 -0.55
CA LYS A 86 -7.93 10.39 -0.32
C LYS A 86 -8.58 10.46 1.07
N PRO A 87 -9.73 11.14 1.20
CA PRO A 87 -10.55 11.05 2.40
C PRO A 87 -11.14 9.65 2.57
N PHE A 88 -11.28 9.22 3.82
CA PHE A 88 -11.84 7.93 4.14
C PHE A 88 -12.60 7.94 5.48
N VAL A 89 -13.53 7.00 5.60
CA VAL A 89 -14.27 6.71 6.82
C VAL A 89 -14.27 5.20 7.04
N GLY A 90 -14.07 4.79 8.28
CA GLY A 90 -14.04 3.38 8.66
C GLY A 90 -14.69 3.12 10.01
N TYR A 91 -15.13 1.89 10.20
CA TYR A 91 -15.77 1.42 11.42
C TYR A 91 -15.06 0.19 11.96
N PHE A 92 -14.67 0.21 13.23
CA PHE A 92 -14.08 -0.94 13.93
C PHE A 92 -15.14 -1.94 14.35
N TYR A 93 -15.38 -2.94 13.54
CA TYR A 93 -16.34 -4.01 13.84
C TYR A 93 -15.80 -5.00 14.88
N ARG A 94 -14.49 -5.01 15.11
CA ARG A 94 -13.76 -5.78 16.11
C ARG A 94 -12.54 -5.00 16.55
N ASP A 95 -12.01 -5.29 17.76
CA ASP A 95 -10.75 -4.72 18.23
C ASP A 95 -9.65 -4.88 17.16
N ASN A 96 -8.94 -3.81 16.86
CA ASN A 96 -7.88 -3.74 15.86
C ASN A 96 -8.30 -4.03 14.40
N ASN A 97 -9.58 -4.22 14.09
CA ASN A 97 -10.04 -4.53 12.74
C ASN A 97 -11.13 -3.57 12.27
N CYS A 98 -10.87 -2.93 11.18
CA CYS A 98 -11.73 -1.90 10.60
C CYS A 98 -12.10 -2.24 9.16
N ILE A 99 -13.33 -1.91 8.79
CA ILE A 99 -13.79 -1.85 7.40
C ILE A 99 -14.23 -0.42 7.09
N GLY A 100 -13.98 0.04 5.89
CA GLY A 100 -14.32 1.41 5.53
C GLY A 100 -14.41 1.65 4.03
N ILE A 101 -14.74 2.89 3.71
CA ILE A 101 -14.83 3.40 2.36
C ILE A 101 -13.83 4.55 2.19
N ARG A 102 -13.32 4.69 0.98
CA ARG A 102 -12.35 5.72 0.60
C ARG A 102 -12.76 6.32 -0.73
N PHE A 103 -12.70 7.63 -0.79
CA PHE A 103 -12.75 8.38 -2.05
C PHE A 103 -11.33 8.87 -2.36
N GLY A 104 -11.04 9.08 -3.62
CA GLY A 104 -9.73 9.57 -4.02
C GLY A 104 -9.83 10.47 -5.24
N TYR A 105 -9.01 11.49 -5.22
CA TYR A 105 -8.68 12.31 -6.37
C TYR A 105 -7.17 12.32 -6.53
N SER A 106 -6.71 12.11 -7.74
CA SER A 106 -5.30 12.17 -8.11
C SER A 106 -5.15 13.01 -9.37
N HIS A 107 -4.26 13.98 -9.30
CA HIS A 107 -3.82 14.77 -10.44
C HIS A 107 -2.36 14.48 -10.74
N MET A 108 -2.04 14.26 -12.00
CA MET A 108 -0.69 14.12 -12.50
C MET A 108 -0.54 15.03 -13.70
N GLY A 109 0.43 15.93 -13.65
CA GLY A 109 0.85 16.77 -14.76
C GLY A 109 2.34 16.59 -15.02
N GLY A 110 2.75 16.69 -16.25
CA GLY A 110 4.16 16.64 -16.61
C GLY A 110 4.39 17.22 -17.99
N THR A 111 5.44 18.01 -18.09
CA THR A 111 5.92 18.58 -19.36
C THR A 111 7.36 18.15 -19.58
N LEU A 112 7.69 17.85 -20.82
CA LEU A 112 9.04 17.65 -21.28
C LEU A 112 9.22 18.66 -22.43
N ASP A 113 10.12 19.60 -22.24
CA ASP A 113 10.39 20.65 -23.22
C ASP A 113 11.89 20.75 -23.48
N ASN A 114 12.24 21.23 -24.65
CA ASN A 114 13.58 21.68 -25.04
C ASN A 114 14.75 20.72 -24.77
N THR A 115 14.51 19.43 -24.79
CA THR A 115 15.55 18.42 -24.53
C THR A 115 16.35 18.15 -25.81
N TYR A 116 17.62 18.47 -25.77
CA TYR A 116 18.58 18.18 -26.87
C TYR A 116 19.32 16.88 -26.57
N PHE A 117 19.40 16.03 -27.58
CA PHE A 117 20.13 14.77 -27.50
C PHE A 117 21.37 14.88 -28.37
N ASP A 118 22.54 14.67 -27.77
CA ASP A 118 23.83 14.60 -28.46
C ASP A 118 24.54 13.29 -28.08
N ALA A 119 24.77 12.42 -29.04
CA ALA A 119 25.45 11.14 -28.85
C ALA A 119 26.99 11.25 -28.85
N GLY A 120 27.53 12.49 -28.79
CA GLY A 120 28.98 12.77 -28.68
C GLY A 120 29.70 12.90 -30.02
N GLU A 121 30.89 13.51 -29.99
CA GLU A 121 31.77 13.81 -31.13
C GLU A 121 32.20 12.52 -31.87
N GLY A 122 31.42 12.08 -32.82
CA GLY A 122 31.73 10.91 -33.63
C GLY A 122 30.53 10.14 -34.14
N ASN A 123 29.35 10.41 -33.64
CA ASN A 123 28.09 9.92 -34.18
C ASN A 123 27.26 11.12 -34.59
N ASP A 124 26.92 11.28 -35.86
CA ASP A 124 25.98 12.32 -36.36
C ASP A 124 24.54 12.08 -35.87
N LEU A 125 24.38 11.56 -34.66
CA LEU A 125 23.10 11.31 -33.98
C LEU A 125 22.90 12.40 -32.94
N SER A 126 22.54 13.57 -33.38
CA SER A 126 22.03 14.65 -32.55
C SER A 126 20.60 14.99 -32.94
N GLY A 127 19.76 15.30 -31.99
CA GLY A 127 18.38 15.64 -32.26
C GLY A 127 17.68 16.28 -31.04
N GLN A 128 16.67 17.07 -31.33
CA GLN A 128 15.80 17.65 -30.29
C GLN A 128 14.70 16.64 -29.99
N LEU A 129 14.51 16.32 -28.71
CA LEU A 129 13.36 15.52 -28.29
C LEU A 129 12.07 16.36 -28.45
N PRO A 130 10.99 15.71 -28.88
CA PRO A 130 9.73 16.38 -29.12
C PRO A 130 9.15 16.95 -27.81
N TYR A 131 8.41 18.03 -27.94
CA TYR A 131 7.58 18.53 -26.85
C TYR A 131 6.53 17.50 -26.45
N VAL A 132 6.45 17.23 -25.15
CA VAL A 132 5.47 16.31 -24.57
C VAL A 132 4.79 17.00 -23.40
N ASP A 133 3.46 17.06 -23.42
CA ASP A 133 2.64 17.52 -22.31
C ASP A 133 1.67 16.40 -21.92
N LEU A 134 1.71 16.01 -20.66
CA LEU A 134 0.87 14.97 -20.06
C LEU A 134 0.08 15.55 -18.90
N SER A 135 -1.23 15.44 -18.97
CA SER A 135 -2.12 15.75 -17.85
C SER A 135 -3.07 14.57 -17.62
N SER A 136 -3.29 14.22 -16.36
CA SER A 136 -4.20 13.15 -15.99
C SER A 136 -4.91 13.45 -14.68
N ASP A 137 -6.22 13.34 -14.70
CA ASP A 137 -7.10 13.45 -13.56
C ASP A 137 -7.79 12.10 -13.32
N GLU A 138 -7.71 11.58 -12.11
CA GLU A 138 -8.29 10.30 -11.74
C GLU A 138 -9.12 10.42 -10.47
N TYR A 139 -10.35 9.95 -10.51
CA TYR A 139 -11.25 9.80 -9.37
C TYR A 139 -11.35 8.34 -9.00
N SER A 140 -11.36 8.04 -7.72
CA SER A 140 -11.45 6.68 -7.21
C SER A 140 -12.46 6.55 -6.08
N PHE A 141 -13.08 5.38 -6.03
CA PHE A 141 -13.90 4.93 -4.93
C PHE A 141 -13.47 3.52 -4.54
N GLY A 142 -13.23 3.29 -3.25
CA GLY A 142 -12.77 2.00 -2.76
C GLY A 142 -13.41 1.61 -1.44
N ILE A 143 -13.42 0.31 -1.22
CA ILE A 143 -13.68 -0.29 0.09
C ILE A 143 -12.38 -0.86 0.60
N PHE A 144 -12.11 -0.70 1.90
CA PHE A 144 -10.89 -1.23 2.49
C PHE A 144 -11.18 -1.99 3.78
N HIS A 145 -10.31 -2.94 4.04
CA HIS A 145 -10.19 -3.63 5.31
C HIS A 145 -8.81 -3.37 5.88
N ARG A 146 -8.74 -2.85 7.12
CA ARG A 146 -7.49 -2.54 7.81
C ARG A 146 -7.42 -3.28 9.12
N SER A 147 -6.32 -4.00 9.33
CA SER A 147 -6.01 -4.71 10.57
C SER A 147 -4.79 -4.08 11.23
N TYR A 148 -4.91 -3.77 12.51
CA TYR A 148 -3.84 -3.19 13.31
C TYR A 148 -3.18 -4.22 14.22
N ALA A 149 -1.90 -4.01 14.49
CA ALA A 149 -1.12 -4.68 15.52
C ALA A 149 -0.53 -3.61 16.43
N GLY A 150 -1.00 -3.52 17.68
CA GLY A 150 -0.43 -2.63 18.67
C GLY A 150 0.98 -3.04 19.04
N LEU A 151 1.90 -2.08 19.12
CA LEU A 151 3.30 -2.28 19.48
C LEU A 151 3.61 -1.84 20.92
N ASP A 152 2.78 -0.96 21.48
CA ASP A 152 2.98 -0.34 22.78
C ASP A 152 1.82 -0.75 23.72
N PRO A 153 2.11 -1.12 25.00
CA PRO A 153 1.10 -1.37 26.01
C PRO A 153 0.12 -0.20 26.26
N LYS A 154 0.56 1.02 25.94
CA LYS A 154 -0.28 2.23 26.02
C LYS A 154 -1.13 2.45 24.77
N GLY A 155 -1.00 1.59 23.73
CA GLY A 155 -1.76 1.69 22.50
C GLY A 155 -1.41 2.88 21.61
N ARG A 156 -0.25 3.53 21.80
CA ARG A 156 0.13 4.74 21.04
C ARG A 156 0.72 4.44 19.67
N PHE A 157 1.38 3.29 19.54
CA PHE A 157 2.04 2.86 18.32
C PHE A 157 1.41 1.59 17.78
N GLY A 158 1.20 1.53 16.49
CA GLY A 158 0.70 0.33 15.82
C GLY A 158 1.22 0.20 14.40
N LEU A 159 1.35 -1.04 13.96
CA LEU A 159 1.47 -1.36 12.55
C LEU A 159 0.09 -1.72 12.01
N PHE A 160 -0.12 -1.51 10.73
CA PHE A 160 -1.34 -1.96 10.10
C PHE A 160 -1.07 -2.59 8.72
N ALA A 161 -1.97 -3.47 8.36
CA ALA A 161 -2.08 -4.03 7.03
C ALA A 161 -3.44 -3.68 6.46
N GLU A 162 -3.47 -3.09 5.28
CA GLU A 162 -4.69 -2.68 4.61
C GLU A 162 -4.82 -3.36 3.25
N PHE A 163 -6.00 -3.95 3.02
CA PHE A 163 -6.43 -4.41 1.71
C PHE A 163 -7.51 -3.47 1.20
N GLU A 164 -7.35 -2.97 -0.01
CA GLU A 164 -8.25 -2.02 -0.65
C GLU A 164 -8.67 -2.54 -2.02
N LEU A 165 -9.98 -2.62 -2.23
CA LEU A 165 -10.56 -2.82 -3.56
C LEU A 165 -11.11 -1.47 -4.04
N ALA A 166 -10.49 -0.91 -5.07
CA ALA A 166 -10.83 0.39 -5.62
C ALA A 166 -11.24 0.29 -7.09
N LEU A 167 -12.24 1.07 -7.43
CA LEU A 167 -12.64 1.39 -8.79
C LEU A 167 -12.22 2.82 -9.06
N SER A 168 -11.49 3.07 -10.15
CA SER A 168 -11.12 4.42 -10.56
C SER A 168 -11.49 4.68 -12.01
N THR A 169 -11.80 5.94 -12.28
CA THR A 169 -12.02 6.48 -13.61
C THR A 169 -11.19 7.75 -13.77
N GLY A 170 -10.57 7.91 -14.91
CA GLY A 170 -9.71 9.06 -15.16
C GLY A 170 -9.71 9.44 -16.61
N HIS A 171 -9.37 10.71 -16.82
CA HIS A 171 -9.13 11.30 -18.13
C HIS A 171 -7.68 11.75 -18.18
N SER A 172 -7.01 11.45 -19.28
CA SER A 172 -5.67 11.96 -19.51
C SER A 172 -5.57 12.55 -20.90
N SER A 173 -4.85 13.65 -21.02
CA SER A 173 -4.47 14.27 -22.27
C SER A 173 -2.97 14.08 -22.48
N PHE A 174 -2.61 13.80 -23.70
CA PHE A 174 -1.24 13.67 -24.16
C PHE A 174 -1.08 14.53 -25.39
N ALA A 175 -0.23 15.55 -25.31
CA ALA A 175 0.13 16.39 -26.42
C ALA A 175 1.56 16.06 -26.86
N TYR A 176 1.78 16.01 -28.15
CA TYR A 176 3.05 15.66 -28.77
C TYR A 176 3.29 16.54 -29.99
N ASP A 177 4.41 17.23 -30.03
CA ASP A 177 4.87 17.99 -31.17
C ASP A 177 6.25 17.52 -31.58
N PRO A 178 6.38 16.70 -32.68
CA PRO A 178 7.65 16.17 -33.10
C PRO A 178 8.56 17.22 -33.78
N ASP A 179 7.96 18.26 -34.33
CA ASP A 179 8.66 19.19 -35.18
C ASP A 179 9.02 20.51 -34.53
N HIS A 180 8.59 20.71 -33.26
CA HIS A 180 8.79 21.97 -32.53
C HIS A 180 8.44 23.21 -33.36
N ASN A 181 7.42 23.07 -34.22
CA ASN A 181 7.07 24.09 -35.20
C ASN A 181 6.52 25.33 -34.48
N GLU A 182 7.23 26.43 -34.60
CA GLU A 182 6.76 27.75 -34.16
C GLU A 182 5.43 28.07 -34.86
N GLY A 183 4.32 27.78 -34.17
CA GLY A 183 2.97 28.12 -34.60
C GLY A 183 2.02 26.99 -34.98
N GLY A 184 2.46 25.72 -34.92
CA GLY A 184 1.60 24.54 -35.05
C GLY A 184 0.97 24.15 -33.71
N ALA A 185 -0.32 23.79 -33.72
CA ALA A 185 -0.92 23.19 -32.52
C ALA A 185 -0.41 21.75 -32.36
N PRO A 186 0.09 21.33 -31.16
CA PRO A 186 0.57 19.97 -30.95
C PRO A 186 -0.55 18.95 -31.15
N ASN A 187 -0.20 17.79 -31.69
CA ASN A 187 -1.13 16.66 -31.81
C ASN A 187 -1.59 16.23 -30.43
N ARG A 188 -2.87 16.39 -30.13
CA ARG A 188 -3.43 16.10 -28.82
C ARG A 188 -4.31 14.86 -28.87
N THR A 189 -4.04 13.89 -27.99
CA THR A 189 -4.85 12.70 -27.81
C THR A 189 -5.40 12.64 -26.40
N TYR A 190 -6.62 12.15 -26.30
CA TYR A 190 -7.30 12.00 -25.03
C TYR A 190 -7.50 10.51 -24.71
N ASN A 191 -7.30 10.15 -23.46
CA ASN A 191 -7.51 8.78 -23.00
C ASN A 191 -8.50 8.76 -21.84
N ASP A 192 -9.55 7.96 -22.00
CA ASP A 192 -10.45 7.60 -20.92
C ASP A 192 -9.99 6.29 -20.30
N LYS A 193 -9.69 6.30 -19.01
CA LYS A 193 -9.21 5.17 -18.25
C LYS A 193 -10.25 4.71 -17.24
N THR A 194 -10.55 3.43 -17.21
CA THR A 194 -11.29 2.79 -16.12
C THR A 194 -10.44 1.67 -15.55
N GLN A 195 -10.31 1.61 -14.24
CA GLN A 195 -9.43 0.68 -13.57
C GLN A 195 -10.10 0.08 -12.33
N VAL A 196 -9.96 -1.23 -12.16
CA VAL A 196 -10.25 -1.95 -10.92
C VAL A 196 -8.93 -2.39 -10.32
N LYS A 197 -8.70 -2.08 -9.04
CA LYS A 197 -7.45 -2.39 -8.35
C LYS A 197 -7.74 -3.02 -7.00
N LEU A 198 -7.12 -4.17 -6.76
CA LEU A 198 -6.96 -4.74 -5.43
C LEU A 198 -5.54 -4.44 -4.96
N ALA A 199 -5.39 -3.65 -3.90
CA ALA A 199 -4.11 -3.21 -3.36
C ALA A 199 -3.87 -3.75 -1.96
N PHE A 200 -2.59 -3.94 -1.63
CA PHE A 200 -2.12 -4.23 -0.28
C PHE A 200 -1.18 -3.10 0.17
N ASN A 201 -1.57 -2.42 1.25
CA ASN A 201 -0.91 -1.23 1.76
C ASN A 201 -0.54 -1.43 3.24
N PRO A 202 0.66 -1.92 3.56
CA PRO A 202 1.16 -1.93 4.92
C PRO A 202 1.54 -0.53 5.37
N GLY A 203 1.49 -0.30 6.69
CA GLY A 203 1.83 0.99 7.24
C GLY A 203 2.05 0.97 8.74
N ALA A 204 2.39 2.14 9.26
CA ALA A 204 2.53 2.42 10.68
C ALA A 204 1.62 3.57 11.09
N ALA A 205 1.20 3.54 12.34
CA ALA A 205 0.28 4.50 12.92
C ALA A 205 0.77 4.93 14.30
N VAL A 206 0.65 6.21 14.61
CA VAL A 206 1.02 6.77 15.92
C VAL A 206 -0.01 7.79 16.37
N TYR A 207 -0.52 7.63 17.60
CA TYR A 207 -1.36 8.65 18.21
C TYR A 207 -0.50 9.84 18.66
N ILE A 208 -0.76 11.00 18.05
CA ILE A 208 -0.15 12.29 18.42
C ILE A 208 -0.95 12.93 19.55
N PHE A 209 -2.27 12.85 19.46
CA PHE A 209 -3.24 13.27 20.49
C PHE A 209 -4.17 12.10 20.83
N PRO A 210 -4.93 12.16 21.92
CA PRO A 210 -5.77 11.04 22.35
C PRO A 210 -6.68 10.44 21.29
N ASN A 211 -7.14 11.25 20.33
CA ASN A 211 -8.06 10.83 19.27
C ASN A 211 -7.47 11.05 17.86
N VAL A 212 -6.27 11.58 17.75
CA VAL A 212 -5.66 11.94 16.45
C VAL A 212 -4.42 11.09 16.23
N CYS A 213 -4.44 10.36 15.15
CA CYS A 213 -3.40 9.43 14.75
C CYS A 213 -2.77 9.90 13.43
N ALA A 214 -1.44 9.98 13.39
CA ALA A 214 -0.70 10.08 12.15
C ALA A 214 -0.41 8.69 11.60
N THR A 215 -0.50 8.54 10.29
CA THR A 215 -0.24 7.28 9.59
C THR A 215 0.73 7.50 8.44
N ILE A 216 1.56 6.51 8.23
CA ILE A 216 2.41 6.40 7.06
C ILE A 216 2.17 5.02 6.43
N SER A 217 1.95 4.99 5.12
CA SER A 217 1.73 3.74 4.40
C SER A 217 2.40 3.75 3.04
N PHE A 218 2.67 2.56 2.53
CA PHE A 218 3.26 2.39 1.20
C PHE A 218 2.51 1.30 0.46
N GLY A 219 2.37 1.49 -0.86
CA GLY A 219 1.84 0.46 -1.73
C GLY A 219 2.88 -0.66 -1.91
N LEU A 220 2.61 -1.85 -1.38
CA LEU A 220 3.48 -3.01 -1.59
C LEU A 220 3.17 -3.68 -2.93
N GLY A 221 1.95 -3.52 -3.44
CA GLY A 221 1.54 -4.13 -4.68
C GLY A 221 0.07 -4.47 -4.72
N GLY A 222 -0.30 -5.19 -5.77
CA GLY A 222 -1.67 -5.61 -5.98
C GLY A 222 -1.93 -6.13 -7.38
N ILE A 223 -3.19 -6.41 -7.62
CA ILE A 223 -3.71 -6.82 -8.92
C ILE A 223 -4.54 -5.66 -9.46
N GLN A 224 -4.29 -5.29 -10.71
CA GLN A 224 -5.06 -4.23 -11.35
C GLN A 224 -5.50 -4.68 -12.75
N TYR A 225 -6.72 -4.34 -13.08
CA TYR A 225 -7.27 -4.45 -14.41
C TYR A 225 -7.59 -3.05 -14.92
N THR A 226 -7.05 -2.70 -16.07
CA THR A 226 -7.18 -1.36 -16.66
C THR A 226 -7.74 -1.48 -18.07
N SER A 227 -8.74 -0.67 -18.36
CA SER A 227 -9.29 -0.46 -19.69
C SER A 227 -9.08 1.00 -20.08
N ILE A 228 -8.42 1.23 -21.21
CA ILE A 228 -8.13 2.55 -21.74
C ILE A 228 -8.78 2.65 -23.11
N THR A 229 -9.51 3.73 -23.33
CA THR A 229 -10.05 4.12 -24.65
C THR A 229 -9.38 5.40 -25.08
N GLN A 230 -8.74 5.37 -26.23
CA GLN A 230 -8.06 6.51 -26.83
C GLN A 230 -8.97 7.20 -27.84
N LYS A 231 -9.00 8.53 -27.78
CA LYS A 231 -9.76 9.42 -28.65
C LYS A 231 -8.85 10.45 -29.29
N ASP A 232 -9.17 10.89 -30.49
CA ASP A 232 -8.54 12.02 -31.16
C ASP A 232 -9.05 13.37 -30.62
N ALA A 233 -8.54 14.46 -31.19
CA ALA A 233 -8.95 15.83 -30.84
C ALA A 233 -10.44 16.08 -31.14
N ASP A 234 -11.03 15.38 -32.08
CA ASP A 234 -12.45 15.50 -32.48
C ASP A 234 -13.37 14.61 -31.62
N GLY A 235 -12.80 13.83 -30.67
CA GLY A 235 -13.53 12.92 -29.79
C GLY A 235 -13.84 11.56 -30.38
N ASN A 236 -13.36 11.24 -31.59
CA ASN A 236 -13.56 9.93 -32.21
C ASN A 236 -12.64 8.89 -31.56
N LYS A 237 -13.14 7.68 -31.38
CA LYS A 237 -12.37 6.59 -30.83
C LYS A 237 -11.33 6.10 -31.84
N ILE A 238 -10.05 6.24 -31.49
CA ILE A 238 -8.90 5.77 -32.28
C ILE A 238 -8.58 4.32 -31.93
N GLY A 239 -8.65 3.97 -30.64
CA GLY A 239 -8.28 2.65 -30.19
C GLY A 239 -8.77 2.33 -28.77
N SER A 240 -8.61 1.06 -28.39
CA SER A 240 -8.81 0.65 -27.00
C SER A 240 -7.80 -0.41 -26.61
N ARG A 241 -7.31 -0.32 -25.37
CA ARG A 241 -6.38 -1.28 -24.78
C ARG A 241 -6.93 -1.76 -23.44
N LYS A 242 -6.91 -3.07 -23.25
CA LYS A 242 -7.19 -3.71 -21.97
C LYS A 242 -5.91 -4.36 -21.47
N ALA A 243 -5.56 -4.13 -20.22
CA ALA A 243 -4.37 -4.69 -19.61
C ALA A 243 -4.69 -5.19 -18.20
N SER A 244 -4.21 -6.39 -17.89
CA SER A 244 -4.22 -6.92 -16.54
C SER A 244 -2.77 -6.99 -16.06
N ASN A 245 -2.48 -6.35 -14.94
CA ASN A 245 -1.15 -6.32 -14.36
C ASN A 245 -1.22 -6.77 -12.90
N MET A 246 -0.30 -7.65 -12.54
CA MET A 246 -0.04 -8.02 -11.17
C MET A 246 1.37 -7.56 -10.81
N ARG A 247 1.49 -6.73 -9.80
CA ARG A 247 2.78 -6.23 -9.32
C ARG A 247 2.86 -6.34 -7.81
N PHE A 248 3.93 -6.97 -7.34
CA PHE A 248 4.36 -6.90 -5.96
C PHE A 248 5.74 -6.25 -5.95
N ARG A 249 5.76 -4.95 -5.71
CA ARG A 249 6.99 -4.17 -5.66
C ARG A 249 6.80 -3.07 -4.62
N LEU A 250 7.74 -2.99 -3.69
CA LEU A 250 7.80 -1.86 -2.77
C LEU A 250 8.11 -0.60 -3.60
N ASN A 251 7.16 0.31 -3.66
CA ASN A 251 7.36 1.60 -4.30
C ASN A 251 7.60 2.65 -3.22
N ILE A 252 8.88 2.97 -3.00
CA ILE A 252 9.29 3.97 -2.02
C ILE A 252 8.80 5.38 -2.40
N ALA A 253 8.63 5.64 -3.70
CA ALA A 253 8.08 6.90 -4.19
C ALA A 253 6.57 7.05 -3.92
N ALA A 254 5.87 5.97 -3.59
CA ALA A 254 4.44 5.99 -3.27
C ALA A 254 4.20 5.94 -1.74
N ILE A 255 4.95 6.74 -0.99
CA ILE A 255 4.70 6.91 0.45
C ILE A 255 3.49 7.84 0.61
N ASN A 256 2.52 7.36 1.37
CA ASN A 256 1.33 8.13 1.70
C ASN A 256 1.39 8.55 3.17
N PHE A 257 1.22 9.83 3.40
CA PHE A 257 1.04 10.38 4.75
C PHE A 257 -0.44 10.57 5.00
N GLY A 258 -0.88 10.21 6.19
CA GLY A 258 -2.29 10.32 6.57
C GLY A 258 -2.46 10.82 7.98
N MET A 259 -3.62 11.44 8.21
CA MET A 259 -4.11 11.81 9.51
C MET A 259 -5.48 11.18 9.70
N THR A 260 -5.69 10.59 10.87
CA THR A 260 -6.93 9.88 11.21
C THR A 260 -7.42 10.36 12.55
N ILE A 261 -8.71 10.63 12.66
CA ILE A 261 -9.39 10.95 13.91
C ILE A 261 -10.22 9.74 14.29
N HIS A 262 -10.04 9.26 15.51
CA HIS A 262 -10.82 8.18 16.11
C HIS A 262 -11.90 8.75 17.00
N LEU A 263 -13.15 8.41 16.72
CA LEU A 263 -14.32 8.84 17.47
C LEU A 263 -14.96 7.62 18.13
N TRP A 264 -15.22 7.70 19.45
CA TRP A 264 -15.93 6.66 20.17
C TRP A 264 -16.96 7.26 21.11
N ASP A 265 -18.01 6.50 21.40
CA ASP A 265 -19.01 6.89 22.37
C ASP A 265 -18.56 6.49 23.78
N LYS A 266 -18.27 7.50 24.65
CA LYS A 266 -17.85 7.31 26.03
C LYS A 266 -18.91 6.63 26.94
N LYS A 267 -20.16 6.49 26.45
CA LYS A 267 -21.26 5.92 27.24
C LYS A 267 -21.26 4.38 27.30
N LYS A 268 -20.32 3.71 26.63
CA LYS A 268 -20.27 2.24 26.54
C LYS A 268 -19.06 1.61 27.25
N GLN A 269 -18.39 2.36 28.14
CA GLN A 269 -17.39 1.79 29.04
C GLN A 269 -17.99 1.46 30.38
#